data_27a334e333d55113e640bb8923246af6
#
_entry.id   27a334e333d55113e640bb8923246af6
#
_cell.length_a   1.000
_cell.length_b   1.000
_cell.length_c   1.000
_cell.angle_alpha   90.00
_cell.angle_beta   90.00
_cell.angle_gamma   90.00
#
_symmetry.space_group_name_H-M   'P 1'
#
loop_
_entity.id
_entity.type
_entity.pdbx_description
1 polymer ?
#
loop_
_entity_poly.entity_id
_entity_poly.type
_entity_poly.pdbx_seq_one_letter_code
_entity_poly.pdbx_strand_id
1 'polypeptide(L)'
;MLLGAVFALALSQAPLGSPLFFTLAALMTAAYAGLLGRVWNEPTAAPRLVFAAIALAFAFRLPLAVLPVGADSDMVRYIWDGRIQRMGINPYLVVPADPDLEYTHTDETRQMPSRRWRTSYPPGAQLFFRAVTAIHDSTVAMKLALVLCDLFTIVIIRRWLRVTRRSEWLTVAYAWNPLVILEVAHSGHIDALGAMWIALAALALTTQRTMFASMTFVIAVATKLLPIVLVPLFWRRVRARDVAAATALGLLMAWPYLTWPKTMLGALTGVVHGVRFNGPLFRLVADLTWPPFAAVFAIGIGLVAAAWCRWKLDEGHPAAWAWPMAIAVSCAPVIYPWYLLYFTPFLLTFSTVPLITWTSAVLPVYVVWEIARTGGRWVVPGWVMVVEYSAVAVAILVVLIRKRRDDNQVRESVSVSGSSGITSARTR
;
A
#
# COMPACT_ATOMS: atom_id res chain seq x y z
N MET A 1 -19.80 12.73 9.14
CA MET A 1 -18.52 13.05 9.78
C MET A 1 -17.34 12.92 8.81
N LEU A 2 -17.04 11.75 8.20
CA LEU A 2 -15.88 11.58 7.31
C LEU A 2 -15.94 12.55 6.12
N LEU A 3 -17.05 12.64 5.41
CA LEU A 3 -17.21 13.58 4.29
C LEU A 3 -16.97 15.04 4.71
N GLY A 4 -17.51 15.44 5.86
CA GLY A 4 -17.29 16.79 6.41
C GLY A 4 -15.82 17.07 6.72
N ALA A 5 -15.09 16.09 7.27
CA ALA A 5 -13.66 16.24 7.54
C ALA A 5 -12.83 16.33 6.24
N VAL A 6 -13.20 15.56 5.20
CA VAL A 6 -12.56 15.65 3.87
C VAL A 6 -12.78 17.02 3.24
N PHE A 7 -14.01 17.54 3.27
CA PHE A 7 -14.30 18.88 2.75
C PHE A 7 -13.60 19.97 3.54
N ALA A 8 -13.57 19.86 4.88
CA ALA A 8 -12.84 20.79 5.72
C ALA A 8 -11.32 20.78 5.41
N LEU A 9 -10.74 19.59 5.16
CA LEU A 9 -9.35 19.48 4.74
C LEU A 9 -9.12 20.13 3.36
N ALA A 10 -10.04 19.90 2.42
CA ALA A 10 -9.96 20.49 1.07
C ALA A 10 -10.07 22.03 1.10
N LEU A 11 -11.00 22.56 1.89
CA LEU A 11 -11.22 24.01 1.97
C LEU A 11 -10.12 24.74 2.76
N SER A 12 -9.65 24.13 3.84
CA SER A 12 -8.61 24.73 4.67
C SER A 12 -7.21 24.63 4.07
N GLN A 13 -6.99 23.68 3.16
CA GLN A 13 -5.67 23.33 2.63
C GLN A 13 -4.63 23.14 3.75
N ALA A 14 -5.08 22.54 4.88
CA ALA A 14 -4.25 22.40 6.08
C ALA A 14 -2.96 21.65 5.73
N PRO A 15 -1.79 22.22 6.01
CA PRO A 15 -0.52 21.59 5.73
C PRO A 15 -0.39 20.24 6.44
N LEU A 16 0.26 19.28 5.80
CA LEU A 16 0.57 17.98 6.40
C LEU A 16 1.30 18.16 7.75
N GLY A 17 0.83 17.45 8.77
CA GLY A 17 1.40 17.52 10.11
C GLY A 17 0.96 18.72 10.96
N SER A 18 0.16 19.64 10.43
CA SER A 18 -0.40 20.76 11.23
C SER A 18 -1.44 20.26 12.26
N PRO A 19 -1.70 21.01 13.34
CA PRO A 19 -2.74 20.63 14.31
C PRO A 19 -4.12 20.42 13.68
N LEU A 20 -4.49 21.25 12.70
CA LEU A 20 -5.77 21.10 11.97
C LEU A 20 -5.79 19.81 11.13
N PHE A 21 -4.69 19.49 10.44
CA PHE A 21 -4.55 18.22 9.72
C PHE A 21 -4.80 17.02 10.64
N PHE A 22 -4.14 17.00 11.82
CA PHE A 22 -4.31 15.89 12.77
C PHE A 22 -5.72 15.82 13.33
N THR A 23 -6.36 16.96 13.61
CA THR A 23 -7.76 16.98 14.05
C THR A 23 -8.68 16.36 13.02
N LEU A 24 -8.53 16.74 11.75
CA LEU A 24 -9.35 16.21 10.65
C LEU A 24 -9.05 14.73 10.39
N ALA A 25 -7.78 14.32 10.42
CA ALA A 25 -7.37 12.92 10.28
C ALA A 25 -7.93 12.06 11.43
N ALA A 26 -7.94 12.55 12.66
CA ALA A 26 -8.53 11.87 13.82
C ALA A 26 -10.06 11.71 13.65
N LEU A 27 -10.77 12.74 13.18
CA LEU A 27 -12.19 12.65 12.87
C LEU A 27 -12.49 11.64 11.77
N MET A 28 -11.68 11.61 10.71
CA MET A 28 -11.79 10.62 9.63
C MET A 28 -11.58 9.20 10.18
N THR A 29 -10.54 9.01 11.02
CA THR A 29 -10.21 7.73 11.65
C THR A 29 -11.32 7.26 12.59
N ALA A 30 -11.89 8.14 13.41
CA ALA A 30 -12.99 7.79 14.30
C ALA A 30 -14.26 7.39 13.53
N ALA A 31 -14.60 8.11 12.44
CA ALA A 31 -15.70 7.76 11.56
C ALA A 31 -15.50 6.40 10.89
N TYR A 32 -14.28 6.14 10.43
CA TYR A 32 -13.89 4.87 9.81
C TYR A 32 -13.97 3.70 10.80
N ALA A 33 -13.42 3.85 12.01
CA ALA A 33 -13.46 2.83 13.05
C ALA A 33 -14.90 2.49 13.45
N GLY A 34 -15.78 3.50 13.63
CA GLY A 34 -17.19 3.29 13.92
C GLY A 34 -17.92 2.54 12.81
N LEU A 35 -17.61 2.83 11.56
CA LEU A 35 -18.18 2.11 10.41
C LEU A 35 -17.68 0.66 10.34
N LEU A 36 -16.39 0.43 10.53
CA LEU A 36 -15.83 -0.94 10.54
C LEU A 36 -16.44 -1.80 11.65
N GLY A 37 -16.67 -1.23 12.84
CA GLY A 37 -17.36 -1.92 13.92
C GLY A 37 -18.74 -2.42 13.49
N ARG A 38 -19.50 -1.61 12.75
CA ARG A 38 -20.80 -2.03 12.17
C ARG A 38 -20.64 -3.10 11.09
N VAL A 39 -19.69 -2.92 10.16
CA VAL A 39 -19.45 -3.87 9.07
C VAL A 39 -19.11 -5.28 9.57
N TRP A 40 -18.39 -5.37 10.68
CA TRP A 40 -18.03 -6.68 11.25
C TRP A 40 -19.11 -7.30 12.13
N ASN A 41 -19.93 -6.48 12.79
CA ASN A 41 -21.06 -6.97 13.59
C ASN A 41 -22.27 -7.32 12.72
N GLU A 42 -22.46 -6.61 11.61
CA GLU A 42 -23.53 -6.83 10.64
C GLU A 42 -22.93 -7.14 9.26
N PRO A 43 -22.48 -8.36 9.01
CA PRO A 43 -21.72 -8.69 7.79
C PRO A 43 -22.55 -8.61 6.50
N THR A 44 -23.88 -8.46 6.58
CA THR A 44 -24.77 -8.32 5.44
C THR A 44 -25.38 -6.92 5.38
N ALA A 45 -25.22 -6.25 4.26
CA ALA A 45 -25.89 -4.97 4.01
C ALA A 45 -26.76 -5.06 2.76
N ALA A 46 -27.86 -4.30 2.73
CA ALA A 46 -28.69 -4.19 1.54
C ALA A 46 -27.84 -3.66 0.36
N PRO A 47 -28.02 -4.17 -0.87
CA PRO A 47 -27.22 -3.74 -2.03
C PRO A 47 -27.18 -2.23 -2.26
N ARG A 48 -28.28 -1.53 -1.95
CA ARG A 48 -28.38 -0.07 -2.00
C ARG A 48 -27.42 0.64 -1.04
N LEU A 49 -27.18 0.07 0.16
CA LEU A 49 -26.22 0.64 1.12
C LEU A 49 -24.78 0.45 0.68
N VAL A 50 -24.46 -0.72 0.11
CA VAL A 50 -23.14 -0.98 -0.47
C VAL A 50 -22.87 -0.01 -1.62
N PHE A 51 -23.87 0.20 -2.50
CA PHE A 51 -23.76 1.17 -3.59
C PHE A 51 -23.59 2.60 -3.07
N ALA A 52 -24.37 3.03 -2.09
CA ALA A 52 -24.27 4.36 -1.49
C ALA A 52 -22.88 4.56 -0.84
N ALA A 53 -22.36 3.55 -0.13
CA ALA A 53 -21.04 3.63 0.48
C ALA A 53 -19.91 3.75 -0.57
N ILE A 54 -20.04 3.07 -1.71
CA ILE A 54 -19.10 3.19 -2.82
C ILE A 54 -19.23 4.57 -3.48
N ALA A 55 -20.44 5.07 -3.72
CA ALA A 55 -20.66 6.41 -4.25
C ALA A 55 -20.07 7.50 -3.34
N LEU A 56 -20.21 7.36 -2.01
CA LEU A 56 -19.56 8.25 -1.04
C LEU A 56 -18.02 8.14 -1.10
N ALA A 57 -17.48 6.94 -1.36
CA ALA A 57 -16.04 6.79 -1.52
C ALA A 57 -15.51 7.59 -2.73
N PHE A 58 -16.26 7.69 -3.81
CA PHE A 58 -15.96 8.60 -4.92
C PHE A 58 -16.02 10.08 -4.45
N ALA A 59 -17.07 10.45 -3.72
CA ALA A 59 -17.25 11.81 -3.21
C ALA A 59 -16.11 12.23 -2.26
N PHE A 60 -15.50 11.31 -1.52
CA PHE A 60 -14.35 11.63 -0.65
C PHE A 60 -13.08 11.99 -1.42
N ARG A 61 -12.91 11.49 -2.64
CA ARG A 61 -11.71 11.71 -3.45
C ARG A 61 -11.74 13.00 -4.25
N LEU A 62 -12.91 13.37 -4.76
CA LEU A 62 -13.06 14.49 -5.69
C LEU A 62 -12.54 15.83 -5.14
N PRO A 63 -12.91 16.29 -3.93
CA PRO A 63 -12.45 17.59 -3.45
C PRO A 63 -10.93 17.65 -3.22
N LEU A 64 -10.29 16.53 -2.91
CA LEU A 64 -8.84 16.46 -2.70
C LEU A 64 -8.06 16.27 -4.01
N ALA A 65 -8.64 15.54 -4.97
CA ALA A 65 -7.98 15.21 -6.23
C ALA A 65 -7.62 16.42 -7.10
N VAL A 66 -8.39 17.49 -6.99
CA VAL A 66 -8.19 18.72 -7.79
C VAL A 66 -7.31 19.76 -7.09
N LEU A 67 -6.93 19.53 -5.83
CA LEU A 67 -6.06 20.47 -5.10
C LEU A 67 -4.62 20.39 -5.62
N PRO A 68 -3.88 21.51 -5.61
CA PRO A 68 -2.46 21.49 -5.90
C PRO A 68 -1.71 20.60 -4.89
N VAL A 69 -0.58 20.07 -5.30
CA VAL A 69 0.36 19.36 -4.42
C VAL A 69 1.45 20.32 -3.95
N GLY A 70 2.00 20.08 -2.74
CA GLY A 70 3.14 20.84 -2.25
C GLY A 70 4.40 20.60 -3.11
N ALA A 71 5.32 21.55 -3.12
CA ALA A 71 6.59 21.43 -3.84
C ALA A 71 7.49 20.29 -3.32
N ASP A 72 7.27 19.86 -2.08
CA ASP A 72 7.93 18.73 -1.42
C ASP A 72 7.31 17.35 -1.78
N SER A 73 6.28 17.34 -2.64
CA SER A 73 5.61 16.11 -3.07
C SER A 73 6.45 15.32 -4.07
N ASP A 74 6.49 13.99 -3.88
CA ASP A 74 7.06 13.05 -4.85
C ASP A 74 6.43 13.18 -6.24
N MET A 75 5.19 13.66 -6.34
CA MET A 75 4.46 13.83 -7.58
C MET A 75 5.16 14.79 -8.55
N VAL A 76 5.82 15.81 -8.03
CA VAL A 76 6.60 16.75 -8.84
C VAL A 76 7.75 16.00 -9.56
N ARG A 77 8.31 14.98 -8.90
CA ARG A 77 9.30 14.09 -9.52
C ARG A 77 8.66 13.21 -10.61
N TYR A 78 7.44 12.69 -10.40
CA TYR A 78 6.76 11.88 -11.42
C TYR A 78 6.54 12.65 -12.71
N ILE A 79 6.12 13.90 -12.60
CA ILE A 79 5.92 14.79 -13.74
C ILE A 79 7.22 15.03 -14.48
N TRP A 80 8.28 15.37 -13.78
CA TRP A 80 9.59 15.62 -14.41
C TRP A 80 10.15 14.37 -15.07
N ASP A 81 10.14 13.23 -14.41
CA ASP A 81 10.60 11.95 -14.96
C ASP A 81 9.77 11.59 -16.23
N GLY A 82 8.45 11.79 -16.22
CA GLY A 82 7.61 11.56 -17.40
C GLY A 82 7.91 12.51 -18.56
N ARG A 83 8.13 13.80 -18.27
CA ARG A 83 8.45 14.84 -19.24
C ARG A 83 9.77 14.56 -19.96
N ILE A 84 10.85 14.32 -19.22
CA ILE A 84 12.17 14.09 -19.83
C ILE A 84 12.19 12.84 -20.71
N GLN A 85 11.43 11.80 -20.36
CA GLN A 85 11.29 10.61 -21.20
C GLN A 85 10.64 10.93 -22.56
N ARG A 86 9.69 11.86 -22.62
CA ARG A 86 9.11 12.32 -23.90
C ARG A 86 10.11 13.09 -24.76
N MET A 87 11.13 13.67 -24.12
CA MET A 87 12.26 14.33 -24.79
C MET A 87 13.39 13.35 -25.16
N GLY A 88 13.18 12.03 -24.94
CA GLY A 88 14.18 10.99 -25.23
C GLY A 88 15.26 10.84 -24.18
N ILE A 89 15.13 11.48 -23.01
CA ILE A 89 16.14 11.43 -21.95
C ILE A 89 15.79 10.26 -20.99
N ASN A 90 16.77 9.39 -20.74
CA ASN A 90 16.61 8.28 -19.81
C ASN A 90 16.75 8.74 -18.34
N PRO A 91 15.69 8.64 -17.50
CA PRO A 91 15.69 9.16 -16.14
C PRO A 91 16.67 8.45 -15.20
N TYR A 92 17.15 7.26 -15.55
CA TYR A 92 18.16 6.54 -14.75
C TYR A 92 19.58 7.04 -14.95
N LEU A 93 19.85 7.86 -15.97
CA LEU A 93 21.18 8.35 -16.30
C LEU A 93 21.46 9.75 -15.76
N VAL A 94 20.41 10.50 -15.45
CA VAL A 94 20.48 11.94 -15.13
C VAL A 94 19.96 12.24 -13.72
N VAL A 95 20.31 13.39 -13.20
CA VAL A 95 19.77 13.96 -11.96
C VAL A 95 19.04 15.27 -12.27
N PRO A 96 17.93 15.59 -11.59
CA PRO A 96 17.21 16.86 -11.83
C PRO A 96 18.03 18.12 -11.59
N ALA A 97 19.08 18.05 -10.77
CA ALA A 97 19.94 19.20 -10.47
C ALA A 97 21.03 19.45 -11.53
N ASP A 98 21.04 18.68 -12.62
CA ASP A 98 22.00 18.86 -13.73
C ASP A 98 21.74 20.21 -14.42
N PRO A 99 22.70 21.13 -14.50
CA PRO A 99 22.54 22.41 -15.18
C PRO A 99 22.13 22.27 -16.65
N ASP A 100 22.62 21.22 -17.33
CA ASP A 100 22.29 20.95 -18.74
C ASP A 100 20.82 20.57 -18.94
N LEU A 101 20.07 20.29 -17.87
CA LEU A 101 18.66 19.94 -17.88
C LEU A 101 17.74 21.05 -17.36
N GLU A 102 18.27 22.26 -17.06
CA GLU A 102 17.46 23.35 -16.51
C GLU A 102 16.26 23.70 -17.41
N TYR A 103 16.41 23.59 -18.74
CA TYR A 103 15.34 23.82 -19.72
C TYR A 103 14.17 22.84 -19.64
N THR A 104 14.35 21.71 -18.93
CA THR A 104 13.28 20.70 -18.74
C THR A 104 12.37 21.01 -17.55
N HIS A 105 12.75 21.98 -16.70
CA HIS A 105 12.04 22.34 -15.50
C HIS A 105 10.96 23.39 -15.74
N THR A 106 9.86 23.25 -15.03
CA THR A 106 8.88 24.32 -14.75
C THR A 106 9.13 24.88 -13.35
N ASP A 107 8.40 25.94 -12.98
CA ASP A 107 8.52 26.52 -11.63
C ASP A 107 8.19 25.49 -10.52
N GLU A 108 7.21 24.61 -10.74
CA GLU A 108 6.90 23.52 -9.82
C GLU A 108 8.08 22.53 -9.70
N THR A 109 8.66 22.11 -10.83
CA THR A 109 9.69 21.06 -10.83
C THR A 109 11.07 21.55 -10.39
N ARG A 110 11.34 22.87 -10.43
CA ARG A 110 12.56 23.46 -9.87
C ARG A 110 12.69 23.27 -8.36
N GLN A 111 11.57 23.15 -7.66
CA GLN A 111 11.53 23.04 -6.19
C GLN A 111 11.40 21.59 -5.71
N MET A 112 11.44 20.59 -6.64
CA MET A 112 11.25 19.19 -6.25
C MET A 112 12.27 18.71 -5.20
N PRO A 113 11.88 17.81 -4.30
CA PRO A 113 12.80 17.20 -3.35
C PRO A 113 13.79 16.27 -4.07
N SER A 114 14.92 16.03 -3.43
CA SER A 114 15.90 15.02 -3.89
C SER A 114 16.47 15.25 -5.31
N ARG A 115 16.61 16.53 -5.75
CA ARG A 115 17.11 16.90 -7.08
C ARG A 115 18.48 16.30 -7.43
N ARG A 116 19.31 15.98 -6.43
CA ARG A 116 20.66 15.42 -6.63
C ARG A 116 20.66 13.89 -6.76
N TRP A 117 19.49 13.25 -6.71
CA TRP A 117 19.38 11.81 -6.81
C TRP A 117 18.76 11.42 -8.14
N ARG A 118 19.28 10.33 -8.74
CA ARG A 118 18.61 9.66 -9.86
C ARG A 118 17.26 9.11 -9.41
N THR A 119 16.40 8.79 -10.39
CA THR A 119 15.12 8.17 -10.06
C THR A 119 15.30 6.84 -9.33
N SER A 120 14.43 6.57 -8.36
CA SER A 120 14.34 5.28 -7.66
C SER A 120 13.13 4.45 -8.13
N TYR A 121 12.33 5.01 -9.04
CA TYR A 121 11.10 4.36 -9.52
C TYR A 121 11.41 3.35 -10.62
N PRO A 122 10.92 2.07 -10.49
CA PRO A 122 11.12 1.03 -11.48
C PRO A 122 10.45 1.33 -12.84
N PRO A 123 10.76 0.56 -13.89
CA PRO A 123 10.30 0.81 -15.26
C PRO A 123 8.79 0.93 -15.44
N GLY A 124 7.99 0.18 -14.68
CA GLY A 124 6.52 0.27 -14.77
C GLY A 124 5.97 1.61 -14.28
N ALA A 125 6.54 2.15 -13.20
CA ALA A 125 6.20 3.49 -12.75
C ALA A 125 6.64 4.55 -13.78
N GLN A 126 7.84 4.39 -14.35
CA GLN A 126 8.36 5.30 -15.36
C GLN A 126 7.49 5.35 -16.62
N LEU A 127 7.03 4.20 -17.10
CA LEU A 127 6.11 4.12 -18.23
C LEU A 127 4.76 4.78 -17.91
N PHE A 128 4.25 4.62 -16.69
CA PHE A 128 3.04 5.29 -16.23
C PHE A 128 3.22 6.82 -16.22
N PHE A 129 4.33 7.32 -15.66
CA PHE A 129 4.62 8.77 -15.66
C PHE A 129 4.67 9.33 -17.08
N ARG A 130 5.37 8.64 -17.99
CA ARG A 130 5.44 9.01 -19.42
C ARG A 130 4.05 9.03 -20.05
N ALA A 131 3.22 8.01 -19.81
CA ALA A 131 1.90 7.91 -20.39
C ALA A 131 0.98 9.05 -19.92
N VAL A 132 0.96 9.34 -18.62
CA VAL A 132 0.12 10.43 -18.06
C VAL A 132 0.58 11.79 -18.57
N THR A 133 1.89 12.08 -18.54
CA THR A 133 2.41 13.36 -19.02
C THR A 133 2.30 13.52 -20.53
N ALA A 134 2.18 12.44 -21.30
CA ALA A 134 1.88 12.51 -22.73
C ALA A 134 0.43 12.95 -23.03
N ILE A 135 -0.50 12.67 -22.11
CA ILE A 135 -1.91 13.14 -22.20
C ILE A 135 -2.00 14.59 -21.71
N HIS A 136 -1.50 14.84 -20.51
CA HIS A 136 -1.47 16.19 -19.92
C HIS A 136 -0.35 16.28 -18.87
N ASP A 137 0.59 17.20 -19.11
CA ASP A 137 1.78 17.41 -18.29
C ASP A 137 1.46 18.32 -17.09
N SER A 138 0.80 17.75 -16.07
CA SER A 138 0.44 18.45 -14.84
C SER A 138 0.28 17.53 -13.65
N THR A 139 0.47 18.07 -12.45
CA THR A 139 0.24 17.38 -11.18
C THR A 139 -1.21 16.94 -11.01
N VAL A 140 -2.17 17.73 -11.48
CA VAL A 140 -3.60 17.38 -11.46
C VAL A 140 -3.90 16.14 -12.30
N ALA A 141 -3.37 16.06 -13.53
CA ALA A 141 -3.56 14.90 -14.39
C ALA A 141 -2.97 13.64 -13.77
N MET A 142 -1.76 13.73 -13.19
CA MET A 142 -1.12 12.63 -12.50
C MET A 142 -1.94 12.16 -11.29
N LYS A 143 -2.45 13.10 -10.49
CA LYS A 143 -3.30 12.80 -9.33
C LYS A 143 -4.61 12.14 -9.75
N LEU A 144 -5.28 12.65 -10.76
CA LEU A 144 -6.52 12.05 -11.30
C LEU A 144 -6.28 10.64 -11.83
N ALA A 145 -5.16 10.40 -12.52
CA ALA A 145 -4.80 9.06 -12.99
C ALA A 145 -4.60 8.07 -11.83
N LEU A 146 -3.97 8.49 -10.72
CA LEU A 146 -3.80 7.68 -9.51
C LEU A 146 -5.13 7.46 -8.77
N VAL A 147 -5.99 8.46 -8.71
CA VAL A 147 -7.35 8.32 -8.17
C VAL A 147 -8.17 7.33 -9.00
N LEU A 148 -8.04 7.32 -10.32
CA LEU A 148 -8.67 6.32 -11.17
C LEU A 148 -8.17 4.90 -10.83
N CYS A 149 -6.88 4.71 -10.61
CA CYS A 149 -6.33 3.41 -10.17
C CYS A 149 -6.94 2.95 -8.83
N ASP A 150 -7.10 3.87 -7.88
CA ASP A 150 -7.72 3.60 -6.60
C ASP A 150 -9.21 3.25 -6.72
N LEU A 151 -9.95 3.96 -7.55
CA LEU A 151 -11.35 3.64 -7.84
C LEU A 151 -11.50 2.28 -8.54
N PHE A 152 -10.60 1.92 -9.45
CA PHE A 152 -10.53 0.58 -10.02
C PHE A 152 -10.23 -0.47 -8.95
N THR A 153 -9.37 -0.15 -7.97
CA THR A 153 -9.10 -1.05 -6.84
C THR A 153 -10.37 -1.37 -6.06
N ILE A 154 -11.25 -0.40 -5.81
CA ILE A 154 -12.56 -0.62 -5.18
C ILE A 154 -13.40 -1.65 -5.98
N VAL A 155 -13.44 -1.50 -7.30
CA VAL A 155 -14.19 -2.41 -8.18
C VAL A 155 -13.58 -3.82 -8.15
N ILE A 156 -12.25 -3.93 -8.17
CA ILE A 156 -11.51 -5.20 -8.11
C ILE A 156 -11.80 -5.91 -6.77
N ILE A 157 -11.71 -5.20 -5.64
CA ILE A 157 -12.00 -5.75 -4.30
C ILE A 157 -13.43 -6.27 -4.25
N ARG A 158 -14.40 -5.48 -4.70
CA ARG A 158 -15.81 -5.89 -4.74
C ARG A 158 -15.99 -7.16 -5.56
N ARG A 159 -15.36 -7.25 -6.75
CA ARG A 159 -15.40 -8.47 -7.57
C ARG A 159 -14.76 -9.65 -6.88
N TRP A 160 -13.63 -9.44 -6.21
CA TRP A 160 -12.92 -10.48 -5.49
C TRP A 160 -13.73 -11.01 -4.30
N LEU A 161 -14.38 -10.13 -3.53
CA LEU A 161 -15.29 -10.52 -2.44
C LEU A 161 -16.45 -11.40 -2.95
N ARG A 162 -17.05 -11.08 -4.11
CA ARG A 162 -18.07 -11.93 -4.74
C ARG A 162 -17.55 -13.31 -5.10
N VAL A 163 -16.39 -13.36 -5.74
CA VAL A 163 -15.77 -14.63 -6.17
C VAL A 163 -15.43 -15.50 -4.96
N THR A 164 -14.96 -14.91 -3.89
CA THR A 164 -14.61 -15.60 -2.64
C THR A 164 -15.81 -15.81 -1.71
N ARG A 165 -17.04 -15.48 -2.15
CA ARG A 165 -18.30 -15.59 -1.37
C ARG A 165 -18.25 -14.86 -0.03
N ARG A 166 -17.55 -13.74 0.00
CA ARG A 166 -17.49 -12.82 1.15
C ARG A 166 -18.45 -11.66 0.94
N SER A 167 -18.84 -11.01 2.03
CA SER A 167 -19.70 -9.83 1.99
C SER A 167 -19.08 -8.69 1.19
N GLU A 168 -19.79 -8.16 0.20
CA GLU A 168 -19.37 -6.96 -0.55
C GLU A 168 -19.28 -5.73 0.34
N TRP A 169 -19.94 -5.73 1.51
CA TRP A 169 -19.88 -4.67 2.49
C TRP A 169 -18.44 -4.42 2.99
N LEU A 170 -17.60 -5.47 3.02
CA LEU A 170 -16.19 -5.36 3.40
C LEU A 170 -15.37 -4.44 2.46
N THR A 171 -15.88 -4.12 1.27
CA THR A 171 -15.24 -3.14 0.37
C THR A 171 -15.01 -1.79 1.08
N VAL A 172 -15.84 -1.45 2.05
CA VAL A 172 -15.73 -0.22 2.85
C VAL A 172 -14.42 -0.16 3.65
N ALA A 173 -13.86 -1.31 4.03
CA ALA A 173 -12.59 -1.36 4.76
C ALA A 173 -11.43 -0.73 3.97
N TYR A 174 -11.46 -0.83 2.64
CA TYR A 174 -10.54 -0.12 1.76
C TYR A 174 -11.07 1.27 1.36
N ALA A 175 -12.32 1.31 0.87
CA ALA A 175 -12.89 2.47 0.20
C ALA A 175 -13.00 3.72 1.11
N TRP A 176 -13.15 3.52 2.42
CA TRP A 176 -13.28 4.57 3.44
C TRP A 176 -12.05 4.70 4.33
N ASN A 177 -10.98 3.95 4.06
CA ASN A 177 -9.76 4.03 4.85
C ASN A 177 -9.13 5.43 4.73
N PRO A 178 -8.93 6.16 5.85
CA PRO A 178 -8.40 7.52 5.83
C PRO A 178 -7.02 7.61 5.17
N LEU A 179 -6.15 6.63 5.41
CA LEU A 179 -4.82 6.59 4.78
C LEU A 179 -4.94 6.53 3.26
N VAL A 180 -5.83 5.66 2.72
CA VAL A 180 -6.04 5.55 1.26
C VAL A 180 -6.53 6.87 0.69
N ILE A 181 -7.48 7.53 1.35
CA ILE A 181 -8.02 8.82 0.89
C ILE A 181 -6.92 9.89 0.89
N LEU A 182 -6.14 9.98 1.96
CA LEU A 182 -5.06 10.95 2.12
C LEU A 182 -3.91 10.70 1.13
N GLU A 183 -3.44 9.46 1.05
CA GLU A 183 -2.25 9.15 0.24
C GLU A 183 -2.52 9.14 -1.27
N VAL A 184 -3.74 8.85 -1.67
CA VAL A 184 -4.09 8.82 -3.09
C VAL A 184 -4.71 10.13 -3.56
N ALA A 185 -5.79 10.61 -2.92
CA ALA A 185 -6.50 11.77 -3.41
C ALA A 185 -5.89 13.10 -2.97
N HIS A 186 -5.30 13.17 -1.76
CA HIS A 186 -4.65 14.39 -1.30
C HIS A 186 -3.19 14.46 -1.78
N SER A 187 -2.37 13.44 -1.50
CA SER A 187 -0.92 13.47 -1.75
C SER A 187 -0.50 12.90 -3.12
N GLY A 188 -1.24 11.93 -3.68
CA GLY A 188 -1.02 11.40 -5.03
C GLY A 188 0.19 10.46 -5.13
N HIS A 189 0.27 9.44 -4.27
CA HIS A 189 1.39 8.50 -4.31
C HIS A 189 1.18 7.36 -5.32
N ILE A 190 2.26 7.05 -6.08
CA ILE A 190 2.30 5.99 -7.11
C ILE A 190 1.97 4.60 -6.56
N ASP A 191 2.08 4.41 -5.26
CA ASP A 191 1.77 3.17 -4.55
C ASP A 191 0.33 2.69 -4.79
N ALA A 192 -0.60 3.62 -5.10
CA ALA A 192 -1.96 3.29 -5.54
C ALA A 192 -2.00 2.46 -6.83
N LEU A 193 -1.13 2.75 -7.80
CA LEU A 193 -1.00 1.96 -9.03
C LEU A 193 -0.51 0.54 -8.71
N GLY A 194 0.50 0.41 -7.85
CA GLY A 194 1.03 -0.89 -7.41
C GLY A 194 -0.02 -1.70 -6.66
N ALA A 195 -0.77 -1.08 -5.74
CA ALA A 195 -1.85 -1.71 -4.99
C ALA A 195 -2.96 -2.23 -5.92
N MET A 196 -3.34 -1.47 -6.94
CA MET A 196 -4.30 -1.88 -7.97
C MET A 196 -3.82 -3.14 -8.71
N TRP A 197 -2.56 -3.16 -9.17
CA TRP A 197 -2.03 -4.30 -9.90
C TRP A 197 -1.93 -5.57 -9.05
N ILE A 198 -1.58 -5.45 -7.75
CA ILE A 198 -1.57 -6.60 -6.83
C ILE A 198 -2.99 -7.09 -6.57
N ALA A 199 -3.95 -6.21 -6.34
CA ALA A 199 -5.35 -6.59 -6.16
C ALA A 199 -5.89 -7.33 -7.39
N LEU A 200 -5.53 -6.87 -8.59
CA LEU A 200 -5.89 -7.53 -9.85
C LEU A 200 -5.20 -8.89 -9.99
N ALA A 201 -3.94 -9.01 -9.59
CA ALA A 201 -3.21 -10.28 -9.57
C ALA A 201 -3.88 -11.29 -8.62
N ALA A 202 -4.30 -10.85 -7.43
CA ALA A 202 -5.02 -11.67 -6.47
C ALA A 202 -6.36 -12.17 -7.02
N LEU A 203 -7.17 -11.28 -7.61
CA LEU A 203 -8.42 -11.65 -8.28
C LEU A 203 -8.19 -12.65 -9.42
N ALA A 204 -7.19 -12.38 -10.26
CA ALA A 204 -6.86 -13.24 -11.41
C ALA A 204 -6.39 -14.64 -10.95
N LEU A 205 -5.56 -14.71 -9.93
CA LEU A 205 -5.09 -15.99 -9.37
C LEU A 205 -6.25 -16.78 -8.77
N THR A 206 -7.11 -16.14 -7.99
CA THR A 206 -8.32 -16.74 -7.39
C THR A 206 -9.30 -17.25 -8.45
N THR A 207 -9.37 -16.59 -9.62
CA THR A 207 -10.22 -17.01 -10.74
C THR A 207 -9.50 -17.94 -11.73
N GLN A 208 -8.34 -18.50 -11.36
CA GLN A 208 -7.53 -19.43 -12.14
C GLN A 208 -7.04 -18.86 -13.50
N ARG A 209 -7.00 -17.55 -13.64
CA ARG A 209 -6.44 -16.85 -14.80
C ARG A 209 -4.93 -16.65 -14.62
N THR A 210 -4.19 -17.75 -14.55
CA THR A 210 -2.81 -17.77 -14.05
C THR A 210 -1.82 -16.92 -14.86
N MET A 211 -1.95 -16.90 -16.19
CA MET A 211 -1.12 -16.05 -17.04
C MET A 211 -1.37 -14.56 -16.75
N PHE A 212 -2.64 -14.16 -16.70
CA PHE A 212 -3.00 -12.77 -16.41
C PHE A 212 -2.57 -12.35 -14.99
N ALA A 213 -2.70 -13.28 -14.00
CA ALA A 213 -2.20 -13.06 -12.65
C ALA A 213 -0.69 -12.82 -12.62
N SER A 214 0.09 -13.61 -13.36
CA SER A 214 1.55 -13.47 -13.43
C SER A 214 1.96 -12.16 -14.10
N MET A 215 1.28 -11.77 -15.18
CA MET A 215 1.55 -10.50 -15.87
C MET A 215 1.23 -9.27 -15.01
N THR A 216 0.06 -9.25 -14.36
CA THR A 216 -0.33 -8.13 -13.48
C THR A 216 0.56 -8.06 -12.24
N PHE A 217 1.01 -9.21 -11.72
CA PHE A 217 1.99 -9.25 -10.65
C PHE A 217 3.34 -8.63 -11.05
N VAL A 218 3.84 -8.96 -12.24
CA VAL A 218 5.10 -8.37 -12.73
C VAL A 218 4.97 -6.85 -12.94
N ILE A 219 3.82 -6.36 -13.40
CA ILE A 219 3.58 -4.91 -13.50
C ILE A 219 3.60 -4.27 -12.10
N ALA A 220 3.03 -4.92 -11.08
CA ALA A 220 3.08 -4.43 -9.71
C ALA A 220 4.53 -4.33 -9.20
N VAL A 221 5.36 -5.36 -9.43
CA VAL A 221 6.79 -5.35 -9.07
C VAL A 221 7.54 -4.27 -9.85
N ALA A 222 7.22 -4.09 -11.15
CA ALA A 222 7.79 -3.06 -11.98
C ALA A 222 7.29 -1.64 -11.64
N THR A 223 6.22 -1.50 -10.86
CA THR A 223 5.80 -0.21 -10.29
C THR A 223 6.61 0.14 -9.05
N LYS A 224 6.83 -0.82 -8.16
CA LYS A 224 7.67 -0.72 -6.96
C LYS A 224 8.07 -2.12 -6.49
N LEU A 225 9.26 -2.30 -5.96
CA LEU A 225 9.84 -3.62 -5.73
C LEU A 225 9.20 -4.42 -4.60
N LEU A 226 8.49 -3.78 -3.65
CA LEU A 226 7.91 -4.44 -2.49
C LEU A 226 7.09 -5.71 -2.81
N PRO A 227 6.23 -5.73 -3.85
CA PRO A 227 5.44 -6.92 -4.18
C PRO A 227 6.24 -8.19 -4.46
N ILE A 228 7.54 -8.10 -4.73
CA ILE A 228 8.41 -9.25 -5.00
C ILE A 228 8.34 -10.31 -3.89
N VAL A 229 8.07 -9.89 -2.64
CA VAL A 229 7.93 -10.80 -1.50
C VAL A 229 6.75 -11.77 -1.63
N LEU A 230 5.80 -11.49 -2.53
CA LEU A 230 4.62 -12.34 -2.79
C LEU A 230 4.90 -13.47 -3.79
N VAL A 231 6.08 -13.55 -4.39
CA VAL A 231 6.46 -14.62 -5.34
C VAL A 231 6.07 -16.03 -4.86
N PRO A 232 6.30 -16.40 -3.57
CA PRO A 232 5.92 -17.73 -3.09
C PRO A 232 4.42 -18.04 -3.20
N LEU A 233 3.53 -17.07 -3.24
CA LEU A 233 2.09 -17.30 -3.42
C LEU A 233 1.76 -17.91 -4.79
N PHE A 234 2.61 -17.71 -5.79
CA PHE A 234 2.46 -18.23 -7.14
C PHE A 234 3.03 -19.65 -7.30
N TRP A 235 3.84 -20.13 -6.34
CA TRP A 235 4.48 -21.44 -6.41
C TRP A 235 3.47 -22.58 -6.61
N ARG A 236 3.66 -23.37 -7.67
CA ARG A 236 2.77 -24.48 -8.10
C ARG A 236 1.32 -24.06 -8.41
N ARG A 237 1.04 -22.75 -8.53
CA ARG A 237 -0.25 -22.22 -8.95
C ARG A 237 -0.21 -21.70 -10.39
N VAL A 238 0.98 -21.42 -10.91
CA VAL A 238 1.21 -20.93 -12.29
C VAL A 238 2.07 -21.93 -13.07
N ARG A 239 1.95 -21.88 -14.38
CA ARG A 239 2.68 -22.74 -15.31
C ARG A 239 3.96 -22.06 -15.80
N ALA A 240 4.93 -22.82 -16.30
CA ALA A 240 6.17 -22.24 -16.85
C ALA A 240 5.92 -21.21 -17.96
N ARG A 241 4.91 -21.42 -18.80
CA ARG A 241 4.51 -20.45 -19.85
C ARG A 241 4.02 -19.12 -19.26
N ASP A 242 3.36 -19.15 -18.10
CA ASP A 242 2.84 -17.94 -17.43
C ASP A 242 4.01 -17.13 -16.87
N VAL A 243 5.00 -17.82 -16.31
CA VAL A 243 6.26 -17.19 -15.85
C VAL A 243 7.03 -16.61 -17.03
N ALA A 244 7.15 -17.35 -18.15
CA ALA A 244 7.83 -16.86 -19.35
C ALA A 244 7.15 -15.60 -19.91
N ALA A 245 5.82 -15.57 -20.00
CA ALA A 245 5.06 -14.40 -20.47
C ALA A 245 5.25 -13.20 -19.52
N ALA A 246 5.21 -13.41 -18.20
CA ALA A 246 5.45 -12.37 -17.20
C ALA A 246 6.89 -11.82 -17.28
N THR A 247 7.88 -12.71 -17.44
CA THR A 247 9.29 -12.32 -17.62
C THR A 247 9.47 -11.52 -18.91
N ALA A 248 8.90 -11.96 -20.03
CA ALA A 248 8.94 -11.25 -21.30
C ALA A 248 8.32 -9.85 -21.18
N LEU A 249 7.19 -9.72 -20.49
CA LEU A 249 6.57 -8.43 -20.21
C LEU A 249 7.49 -7.52 -19.35
N GLY A 250 8.09 -8.07 -18.30
CA GLY A 250 9.04 -7.34 -17.45
C GLY A 250 10.24 -6.82 -18.23
N LEU A 251 10.81 -7.67 -19.11
CA LEU A 251 11.91 -7.28 -20.01
C LEU A 251 11.48 -6.21 -21.03
N LEU A 252 10.28 -6.36 -21.59
CA LEU A 252 9.72 -5.35 -22.51
C LEU A 252 9.54 -3.99 -21.83
N MET A 253 9.07 -3.96 -20.59
CA MET A 253 8.93 -2.74 -19.80
C MET A 253 10.29 -2.11 -19.45
N ALA A 254 11.30 -2.94 -19.21
CA ALA A 254 12.65 -2.50 -18.90
C ALA A 254 13.43 -2.04 -20.15
N TRP A 255 13.09 -2.56 -21.32
CA TRP A 255 13.83 -2.36 -22.58
C TRP A 255 14.19 -0.91 -22.90
N PRO A 256 13.28 0.09 -22.76
CA PRO A 256 13.59 1.48 -23.09
C PRO A 256 14.68 2.10 -22.21
N TYR A 257 14.99 1.48 -21.07
CA TYR A 257 15.90 2.01 -20.05
C TYR A 257 17.22 1.25 -19.95
N LEU A 258 17.38 0.19 -20.74
CA LEU A 258 18.62 -0.61 -20.74
C LEU A 258 19.75 0.19 -21.36
N THR A 259 20.74 0.53 -20.54
CA THR A 259 21.97 1.21 -20.95
C THR A 259 23.14 0.58 -20.22
N TRP A 260 23.89 -0.24 -20.96
CA TRP A 260 25.10 -0.86 -20.41
C TRP A 260 26.24 0.17 -20.25
N PRO A 261 27.01 0.16 -19.13
CA PRO A 261 26.94 -0.73 -17.96
C PRO A 261 26.08 -0.19 -16.79
N LYS A 262 25.30 0.87 -16.97
CA LYS A 262 24.55 1.52 -15.90
C LYS A 262 23.28 0.73 -15.56
N THR A 263 23.00 0.56 -14.27
CA THR A 263 21.84 -0.21 -13.78
C THR A 263 20.62 0.67 -13.58
N MET A 264 19.42 0.09 -13.73
CA MET A 264 18.11 0.72 -13.41
C MET A 264 17.82 0.79 -11.90
N LEU A 265 18.83 0.63 -11.04
CA LEU A 265 18.63 0.71 -9.59
C LEU A 265 18.56 2.15 -9.07
N GLY A 266 19.05 3.11 -9.88
CA GLY A 266 18.99 4.54 -9.56
C GLY A 266 19.52 4.87 -8.16
N ALA A 267 18.67 5.54 -7.35
CA ALA A 267 18.99 5.92 -5.99
C ALA A 267 18.80 4.80 -4.94
N LEU A 268 18.31 3.62 -5.32
CA LEU A 268 17.93 2.56 -4.38
C LEU A 268 19.07 2.14 -3.44
N THR A 269 20.29 1.99 -3.98
CA THR A 269 21.47 1.64 -3.20
C THR A 269 21.79 2.71 -2.16
N GLY A 270 21.71 3.98 -2.54
CA GLY A 270 21.91 5.12 -1.63
C GLY A 270 20.87 5.17 -0.50
N VAL A 271 19.61 4.87 -0.81
CA VAL A 271 18.53 4.79 0.19
C VAL A 271 18.83 3.70 1.22
N VAL A 272 19.23 2.50 0.79
CA VAL A 272 19.57 1.40 1.70
C VAL A 272 20.73 1.75 2.64
N HIS A 273 21.73 2.48 2.14
CA HIS A 273 22.90 2.84 2.95
C HIS A 273 22.66 4.05 3.87
N GLY A 274 21.96 5.09 3.38
CA GLY A 274 21.97 6.41 4.01
C GLY A 274 20.64 6.91 4.57
N VAL A 275 19.49 6.40 4.10
CA VAL A 275 18.20 6.94 4.53
C VAL A 275 17.57 6.07 5.62
N ARG A 276 17.13 6.72 6.71
CA ARG A 276 16.43 6.08 7.85
C ARG A 276 15.21 6.90 8.20
N PHE A 277 14.03 6.27 8.13
CA PHE A 277 12.78 6.94 8.46
C PHE A 277 11.77 5.95 8.99
N ASN A 278 11.29 6.11 10.22
CA ASN A 278 10.25 5.29 10.87
C ASN A 278 10.47 3.76 10.87
N GLY A 279 11.73 3.30 10.72
CA GLY A 279 12.08 1.87 10.62
C GLY A 279 12.88 1.36 11.83
N PRO A 280 12.27 1.17 13.02
CA PRO A 280 13.00 0.75 14.20
C PRO A 280 13.59 -0.66 14.08
N LEU A 281 12.86 -1.60 13.45
CA LEU A 281 13.34 -2.97 13.27
C LEU A 281 14.53 -3.04 12.29
N PHE A 282 14.45 -2.26 11.19
CA PHE A 282 15.60 -2.17 10.28
C PHE A 282 16.83 -1.63 11.01
N ARG A 283 16.67 -0.58 11.82
CA ARG A 283 17.77 0.01 12.58
C ARG A 283 18.40 -1.02 13.50
N LEU A 284 17.60 -1.75 14.27
CA LEU A 284 18.07 -2.80 15.15
C LEU A 284 18.89 -3.86 14.40
N VAL A 285 18.39 -4.36 13.27
CA VAL A 285 19.11 -5.37 12.48
C VAL A 285 20.37 -4.80 11.86
N ALA A 286 20.32 -3.55 11.33
CA ALA A 286 21.46 -2.90 10.72
C ALA A 286 22.59 -2.56 11.73
N ASP A 287 22.22 -2.22 12.97
CA ASP A 287 23.17 -1.94 14.05
C ASP A 287 23.85 -3.23 14.56
N LEU A 288 23.12 -4.37 14.53
CA LEU A 288 23.66 -5.68 14.88
C LEU A 288 24.48 -6.34 13.75
N THR A 289 24.30 -5.87 12.50
CA THR A 289 24.92 -6.43 11.30
C THR A 289 25.50 -5.33 10.41
N TRP A 290 24.88 -5.08 9.26
CA TRP A 290 25.19 -3.99 8.31
C TRP A 290 23.98 -3.72 7.40
N PRO A 291 23.82 -2.47 6.87
CA PRO A 291 22.59 -2.05 6.21
C PRO A 291 22.15 -2.91 5.00
N PRO A 292 23.01 -3.33 4.06
CA PRO A 292 22.59 -4.22 3.00
C PRO A 292 22.06 -5.58 3.47
N PHE A 293 22.62 -6.15 4.55
CA PHE A 293 22.09 -7.38 5.14
C PHE A 293 20.69 -7.15 5.70
N ALA A 294 20.48 -6.04 6.43
CA ALA A 294 19.15 -5.69 6.95
C ALA A 294 18.10 -5.52 5.83
N ALA A 295 18.50 -4.98 4.66
CA ALA A 295 17.60 -4.87 3.50
C ALA A 295 17.26 -6.25 2.90
N VAL A 296 18.25 -7.14 2.77
CA VAL A 296 18.03 -8.53 2.33
C VAL A 296 17.18 -9.29 3.35
N PHE A 297 17.41 -9.09 4.64
CA PHE A 297 16.60 -9.66 5.71
C PHE A 297 15.14 -9.23 5.62
N ALA A 298 14.86 -7.94 5.36
CA ALA A 298 13.50 -7.43 5.19
C ALA A 298 12.76 -8.13 4.03
N ILE A 299 13.44 -8.35 2.90
CA ILE A 299 12.89 -9.11 1.77
C ILE A 299 12.73 -10.58 2.16
N GLY A 300 13.74 -11.18 2.74
CA GLY A 300 13.76 -12.60 3.11
C GLY A 300 12.63 -12.98 4.08
N ILE A 301 12.40 -12.18 5.12
CA ILE A 301 11.32 -12.44 6.08
C ILE A 301 9.93 -12.29 5.42
N GLY A 302 9.77 -11.37 4.48
CA GLY A 302 8.57 -11.24 3.68
C GLY A 302 8.32 -12.47 2.79
N LEU A 303 9.36 -12.99 2.12
CA LEU A 303 9.30 -14.22 1.33
C LEU A 303 8.93 -15.44 2.18
N VAL A 304 9.53 -15.59 3.36
CA VAL A 304 9.21 -16.67 4.33
C VAL A 304 7.76 -16.56 4.78
N ALA A 305 7.28 -15.36 5.10
CA ALA A 305 5.89 -15.13 5.46
C ALA A 305 4.93 -15.49 4.30
N ALA A 306 5.28 -15.15 3.05
CA ALA A 306 4.51 -15.51 1.88
C ALA A 306 4.50 -17.04 1.63
N ALA A 307 5.63 -17.71 1.82
CA ALA A 307 5.71 -19.16 1.73
C ALA A 307 4.86 -19.86 2.80
N TRP A 308 4.87 -19.33 4.03
CA TRP A 308 4.00 -19.80 5.10
C TRP A 308 2.52 -19.60 4.77
N CYS A 309 2.14 -18.41 4.30
CA CYS A 309 0.78 -18.11 3.85
C CYS A 309 0.38 -19.02 2.68
N ARG A 310 1.28 -19.28 1.73
CA ARG A 310 1.03 -20.20 0.59
C ARG A 310 0.70 -21.63 1.06
N TRP A 311 1.31 -22.05 2.15
CA TRP A 311 1.10 -23.39 2.69
C TRP A 311 -0.18 -23.48 3.54
N LYS A 312 -0.56 -22.40 4.26
CA LYS A 312 -1.66 -22.42 5.23
C LYS A 312 -2.97 -21.82 4.71
N LEU A 313 -2.92 -21.02 3.65
CA LEU A 313 -4.06 -20.24 3.18
C LEU A 313 -4.27 -20.42 1.68
N ASP A 314 -5.52 -20.30 1.26
CA ASP A 314 -5.88 -20.25 -0.16
C ASP A 314 -5.51 -18.91 -0.80
N GLU A 315 -5.43 -18.87 -2.13
CA GLU A 315 -5.18 -17.66 -2.90
C GLU A 315 -6.26 -16.60 -2.75
N GLY A 316 -7.48 -17.01 -2.42
CA GLY A 316 -8.61 -16.12 -2.14
C GLY A 316 -8.64 -15.58 -0.70
N HIS A 317 -7.66 -15.92 0.15
CA HIS A 317 -7.63 -15.44 1.53
C HIS A 317 -6.88 -14.11 1.65
N PRO A 318 -7.53 -13.00 2.10
CA PRO A 318 -6.93 -11.68 2.14
C PRO A 318 -5.62 -11.60 2.94
N ALA A 319 -5.54 -12.27 4.08
CA ALA A 319 -4.35 -12.26 4.92
C ALA A 319 -3.10 -12.82 4.23
N ALA A 320 -3.27 -13.71 3.23
CA ALA A 320 -2.14 -14.26 2.46
C ALA A 320 -1.42 -13.19 1.64
N TRP A 321 -2.13 -12.16 1.22
CA TRP A 321 -1.60 -11.03 0.45
C TRP A 321 -1.14 -9.89 1.35
N ALA A 322 -1.83 -9.63 2.47
CA ALA A 322 -1.52 -8.51 3.36
C ALA A 322 -0.26 -8.73 4.20
N TRP A 323 -0.19 -9.84 4.94
CA TRP A 323 0.83 -10.04 5.96
C TRP A 323 2.27 -10.10 5.43
N PRO A 324 2.58 -10.79 4.31
CA PRO A 324 3.96 -10.83 3.81
C PRO A 324 4.50 -9.44 3.47
N MET A 325 3.68 -8.59 2.84
CA MET A 325 4.07 -7.22 2.52
C MET A 325 4.23 -6.36 3.78
N ALA A 326 3.30 -6.47 4.72
CA ALA A 326 3.34 -5.73 5.97
C ALA A 326 4.59 -6.11 6.81
N ILE A 327 4.93 -7.40 6.88
CA ILE A 327 6.14 -7.88 7.57
C ILE A 327 7.40 -7.34 6.90
N ALA A 328 7.48 -7.38 5.57
CA ALA A 328 8.62 -6.82 4.84
C ALA A 328 8.74 -5.30 5.05
N VAL A 329 7.62 -4.55 4.99
CA VAL A 329 7.61 -3.10 5.25
C VAL A 329 8.04 -2.79 6.68
N SER A 330 7.59 -3.55 7.69
CA SER A 330 7.99 -3.31 9.09
C SER A 330 9.51 -3.43 9.31
N CYS A 331 10.20 -4.17 8.45
CA CYS A 331 11.65 -4.33 8.45
C CYS A 331 12.37 -3.44 7.42
N ALA A 332 11.68 -2.51 6.75
CA ALA A 332 12.29 -1.64 5.75
C ALA A 332 13.07 -0.48 6.39
N PRO A 333 14.12 0.06 5.71
CA PRO A 333 14.90 1.21 6.20
C PRO A 333 14.08 2.50 6.29
N VAL A 334 13.06 2.59 5.45
CA VAL A 334 12.17 3.74 5.31
C VAL A 334 10.74 3.23 5.31
N ILE A 335 9.92 3.76 6.20
CA ILE A 335 8.50 3.43 6.29
C ILE A 335 7.72 4.74 6.25
N TYR A 336 7.39 5.18 5.05
CA TYR A 336 6.45 6.29 4.85
C TYR A 336 5.01 5.79 4.92
N PRO A 337 4.04 6.62 5.30
CA PRO A 337 2.63 6.24 5.39
C PRO A 337 2.09 5.59 4.11
N TRP A 338 2.46 6.08 2.93
CA TRP A 338 2.01 5.55 1.64
C TRP A 338 2.57 4.16 1.29
N TYR A 339 3.62 3.67 1.96
CA TYR A 339 4.09 2.29 1.75
C TYR A 339 3.06 1.26 2.21
N LEU A 340 2.17 1.64 3.14
CA LEU A 340 1.12 0.78 3.63
C LEU A 340 0.00 0.57 2.59
N LEU A 341 -0.10 1.42 1.55
CA LEU A 341 -1.10 1.28 0.49
C LEU A 341 -1.07 -0.11 -0.17
N TYR A 342 0.09 -0.75 -0.26
CA TYR A 342 0.25 -2.04 -0.93
C TYR A 342 -0.59 -3.16 -0.33
N PHE A 343 -0.80 -3.19 0.96
CA PHE A 343 -1.61 -4.21 1.59
C PHE A 343 -3.03 -3.76 1.94
N THR A 344 -3.37 -2.47 1.77
CA THR A 344 -4.71 -1.96 2.10
C THR A 344 -5.84 -2.65 1.34
N PRO A 345 -5.72 -3.11 0.08
CA PRO A 345 -6.80 -3.84 -0.61
C PRO A 345 -7.19 -5.16 0.06
N PHE A 346 -6.35 -5.69 0.94
CA PHE A 346 -6.49 -6.98 1.58
C PHE A 346 -6.89 -6.91 3.05
N LEU A 347 -7.23 -5.73 3.56
CA LEU A 347 -7.65 -5.51 4.95
C LEU A 347 -9.13 -5.88 5.16
N LEU A 348 -9.50 -7.11 4.80
CA LEU A 348 -10.88 -7.56 4.64
C LEU A 348 -11.28 -8.65 5.63
N THR A 349 -10.43 -8.97 6.61
CA THR A 349 -10.69 -10.03 7.60
C THR A 349 -10.28 -9.57 8.99
N PHE A 350 -10.87 -10.20 10.03
CA PHE A 350 -10.53 -9.88 11.40
C PHE A 350 -9.04 -10.11 11.72
N SER A 351 -8.41 -11.10 11.09
CA SER A 351 -6.98 -11.35 11.23
C SER A 351 -6.09 -10.23 10.70
N THR A 352 -6.63 -9.29 9.89
CA THR A 352 -5.92 -8.12 9.38
C THR A 352 -6.20 -6.83 10.16
N VAL A 353 -6.95 -6.90 11.28
CA VAL A 353 -7.21 -5.75 12.17
C VAL A 353 -5.92 -5.04 12.61
N PRO A 354 -4.83 -5.75 12.96
CA PRO A 354 -3.59 -5.06 13.32
C PRO A 354 -3.05 -4.17 12.21
N LEU A 355 -3.21 -4.59 10.94
CA LEU A 355 -2.78 -3.82 9.79
C LEU A 355 -3.71 -2.64 9.51
N ILE A 356 -5.03 -2.79 9.76
CA ILE A 356 -5.97 -1.67 9.75
C ILE A 356 -5.59 -0.65 10.82
N THR A 357 -5.26 -1.11 12.03
CA THR A 357 -4.78 -0.24 13.10
C THR A 357 -3.52 0.50 12.67
N TRP A 358 -2.60 -0.20 11.98
CA TRP A 358 -1.38 0.43 11.49
C TRP A 358 -1.66 1.55 10.48
N THR A 359 -2.63 1.40 9.57
CA THR A 359 -2.99 2.48 8.62
C THR A 359 -3.45 3.77 9.30
N SER A 360 -3.95 3.70 10.52
CA SER A 360 -4.33 4.87 11.32
C SER A 360 -3.19 5.33 12.24
N ALA A 361 -2.50 4.38 12.86
CA ALA A 361 -1.43 4.65 13.82
C ALA A 361 -0.16 5.25 13.17
N VAL A 362 0.02 5.11 11.87
CA VAL A 362 1.13 5.71 11.13
C VAL A 362 0.93 7.21 10.85
N LEU A 363 -0.31 7.73 10.89
CA LEU A 363 -0.60 9.13 10.55
C LEU A 363 0.15 10.17 11.41
N PRO A 364 0.41 9.95 12.71
CA PRO A 364 1.25 10.85 13.50
C PRO A 364 2.66 11.09 12.96
N VAL A 365 3.18 10.21 12.08
CA VAL A 365 4.47 10.40 11.40
C VAL A 365 4.52 11.72 10.63
N TYR A 366 3.37 12.24 10.17
CA TYR A 366 3.29 13.53 9.49
C TYR A 366 3.74 14.73 10.34
N VAL A 367 3.90 14.57 11.65
CA VAL A 367 4.51 15.64 12.50
C VAL A 367 5.89 16.05 11.99
N VAL A 368 6.60 15.17 11.28
CA VAL A 368 7.92 15.48 10.71
C VAL A 368 7.84 16.60 9.68
N TRP A 369 6.74 16.71 8.92
CA TRP A 369 6.51 17.80 7.96
C TRP A 369 6.38 19.16 8.67
N GLU A 370 5.68 19.20 9.81
CA GLU A 370 5.57 20.40 10.64
C GLU A 370 6.91 20.76 11.27
N ILE A 371 7.62 19.76 11.82
CA ILE A 371 8.96 19.95 12.39
C ILE A 371 9.91 20.55 11.35
N ALA A 372 9.92 20.01 10.12
CA ALA A 372 10.78 20.51 9.05
C ALA A 372 10.40 21.93 8.62
N ARG A 373 9.10 22.24 8.55
CA ARG A 373 8.58 23.58 8.20
C ARG A 373 8.97 24.63 9.22
N THR A 374 9.11 24.23 10.49
CA THR A 374 9.58 25.11 11.58
C THR A 374 11.10 25.10 11.77
N GLY A 375 11.86 24.53 10.80
CA GLY A 375 13.32 24.52 10.81
C GLY A 375 13.96 23.39 11.62
N GLY A 376 13.18 22.42 12.09
CA GLY A 376 13.67 21.25 12.80
C GLY A 376 14.24 20.16 11.87
N ARG A 377 14.78 19.10 12.46
CA ARG A 377 15.39 18.00 11.71
C ARG A 377 14.32 17.06 11.14
N TRP A 378 14.56 16.54 9.94
CA TRP A 378 13.73 15.50 9.29
C TRP A 378 13.94 14.13 9.95
N VAL A 379 13.44 13.96 11.17
CA VAL A 379 13.57 12.74 11.98
C VAL A 379 12.26 12.46 12.69
N VAL A 380 11.79 11.22 12.64
CA VAL A 380 10.57 10.79 13.34
C VAL A 380 10.84 10.80 14.85
N PRO A 381 10.07 11.56 15.66
CA PRO A 381 10.21 11.56 17.10
C PRO A 381 9.97 10.17 17.69
N GLY A 382 10.76 9.78 18.70
CA GLY A 382 10.67 8.45 19.31
C GLY A 382 9.28 8.11 19.85
N TRP A 383 8.56 9.10 20.42
CA TRP A 383 7.19 8.89 20.91
C TRP A 383 6.20 8.50 19.82
N VAL A 384 6.38 9.00 18.58
CA VAL A 384 5.53 8.62 17.43
C VAL A 384 5.68 7.13 17.15
N MET A 385 6.92 6.63 17.07
CA MET A 385 7.19 5.22 16.86
C MET A 385 6.63 4.37 18.01
N VAL A 386 6.77 4.80 19.26
CA VAL A 386 6.22 4.09 20.42
C VAL A 386 4.69 3.98 20.31
N VAL A 387 3.99 5.08 20.00
CA VAL A 387 2.53 5.08 19.85
C VAL A 387 2.10 4.18 18.70
N GLU A 388 2.73 4.32 17.53
CA GLU A 388 2.43 3.54 16.33
C GLU A 388 2.56 2.03 16.57
N TYR A 389 3.74 1.59 17.00
CA TYR A 389 4.02 0.15 17.15
C TYR A 389 3.33 -0.47 18.37
N SER A 390 3.08 0.31 19.45
CA SER A 390 2.30 -0.18 20.58
C SER A 390 0.83 -0.40 20.20
N ALA A 391 0.24 0.50 19.42
CA ALA A 391 -1.12 0.33 18.92
C ALA A 391 -1.25 -0.96 18.08
N VAL A 392 -0.29 -1.21 17.18
CA VAL A 392 -0.26 -2.43 16.38
C VAL A 392 -0.08 -3.67 17.26
N ALA A 393 0.83 -3.64 18.22
CA ALA A 393 1.06 -4.75 19.16
C ALA A 393 -0.19 -5.08 19.97
N VAL A 394 -0.90 -4.07 20.50
CA VAL A 394 -2.18 -4.25 21.20
C VAL A 394 -3.21 -4.89 20.28
N ALA A 395 -3.33 -4.43 19.04
CA ALA A 395 -4.26 -5.01 18.07
C ALA A 395 -3.91 -6.48 17.74
N ILE A 396 -2.64 -6.84 17.64
CA ILE A 396 -2.20 -8.24 17.50
C ILE A 396 -2.64 -9.08 18.69
N LEU A 397 -2.42 -8.59 19.92
CA LEU A 397 -2.83 -9.29 21.13
C LEU A 397 -4.34 -9.52 21.20
N VAL A 398 -5.14 -8.51 20.84
CA VAL A 398 -6.62 -8.63 20.79
C VAL A 398 -7.03 -9.73 19.80
N VAL A 399 -6.44 -9.75 18.60
CA VAL A 399 -6.75 -10.79 17.59
C VAL A 399 -6.36 -12.18 18.09
N LEU A 400 -5.20 -12.33 18.73
CA LEU A 400 -4.75 -13.61 19.25
C LEU A 400 -5.62 -14.13 20.41
N ILE A 401 -6.02 -13.23 21.33
CA ILE A 401 -6.90 -13.59 22.46
C ILE A 401 -8.27 -14.04 21.93
N ARG A 402 -8.86 -13.31 20.98
CA ARG A 402 -10.14 -13.67 20.40
C ARG A 402 -10.08 -15.02 19.70
N LYS A 403 -9.04 -15.24 18.89
CA LYS A 403 -8.84 -16.52 18.21
C LYS A 403 -8.75 -17.70 19.20
N ARG A 404 -8.02 -17.54 20.30
CA ARG A 404 -7.92 -18.60 21.35
C ARG A 404 -9.28 -18.88 22.00
N ARG A 405 -10.11 -17.85 22.22
CA ARG A 405 -11.46 -18.03 22.78
C ARG A 405 -12.35 -18.81 21.81
N ASP A 406 -12.34 -18.44 20.53
CA ASP A 406 -13.13 -19.13 19.51
C ASP A 406 -12.70 -20.60 19.37
N ASP A 407 -11.41 -20.89 19.37
CA ASP A 407 -10.85 -22.25 19.30
C ASP A 407 -11.26 -23.09 20.54
N ASN A 408 -11.30 -22.50 21.75
CA ASN A 408 -11.73 -23.19 22.98
C ASN A 408 -13.22 -23.49 22.97
N GLN A 409 -14.07 -22.55 22.54
CA GLN A 409 -15.51 -22.76 22.43
C GLN A 409 -15.84 -23.91 21.46
N VAL A 410 -15.14 -24.00 20.33
CA VAL A 410 -15.31 -25.11 19.38
C VAL A 410 -14.90 -26.45 20.04
N ARG A 411 -13.82 -26.49 20.79
CA ARG A 411 -13.38 -27.72 21.49
C ARG A 411 -14.39 -28.16 22.54
N GLU A 412 -14.93 -27.24 23.32
CA GLU A 412 -15.95 -27.53 24.34
C GLU A 412 -17.23 -28.06 23.71
N SER A 413 -17.69 -27.46 22.60
CA SER A 413 -18.91 -27.92 21.91
C SER A 413 -18.76 -29.33 21.33
N VAL A 414 -17.56 -29.68 20.82
CA VAL A 414 -17.25 -31.03 20.32
C VAL A 414 -17.17 -32.03 21.47
N SER A 415 -16.63 -31.67 22.64
CA SER A 415 -16.53 -32.57 23.80
C SER A 415 -17.92 -32.89 24.40
N VAL A 416 -18.82 -31.89 24.43
CA VAL A 416 -20.19 -32.07 24.93
C VAL A 416 -21.01 -32.96 23.98
N SER A 417 -20.87 -32.78 22.65
CA SER A 417 -21.57 -33.61 21.66
C SER A 417 -21.06 -35.06 21.66
N GLY A 418 -19.78 -35.30 21.95
CA GLY A 418 -19.20 -36.64 22.11
C GLY A 418 -19.67 -37.42 23.35
N SER A 419 -19.93 -36.70 24.45
CA SER A 419 -20.42 -37.33 25.71
C SER A 419 -21.88 -37.70 25.67
N SER A 420 -22.72 -36.99 24.94
CA SER A 420 -24.17 -37.30 24.79
C SER A 420 -24.44 -38.50 23.87
N GLY A 421 -23.50 -38.87 22.99
CA GLY A 421 -23.63 -40.05 22.12
C GLY A 421 -23.32 -41.40 22.78
N ILE A 422 -22.63 -41.40 23.91
CA ILE A 422 -22.22 -42.66 24.61
C ILE A 422 -23.30 -43.14 25.60
N THR A 423 -24.21 -42.28 26.06
CA THR A 423 -25.20 -42.64 27.05
C THR A 423 -26.45 -43.34 26.45
N SER A 424 -26.67 -43.29 25.13
CA SER A 424 -27.83 -43.92 24.49
C SER A 424 -27.62 -45.37 24.00
N ALA A 425 -26.40 -45.90 24.12
CA ALA A 425 -26.05 -47.26 23.64
C ALA A 425 -26.00 -48.33 24.75
N ARG A 426 -26.43 -48.01 26.01
CA ARG A 426 -26.38 -48.95 27.14
C ARG A 426 -27.77 -49.42 27.64
N THR A 427 -28.85 -49.13 26.94
CA THR A 427 -30.20 -49.68 27.25
C THR A 427 -30.84 -50.26 25.99
N ARG A 428 -30.38 -51.44 25.60
CA ARG A 428 -31.16 -52.47 24.86
C ARG A 428 -30.53 -53.82 25.09
#